data_2819c94f869329e9a7c6d4ceea165150
#
_entry.id   2819c94f869329e9a7c6d4ceea165150
#
_cell.length_a   1.000
_cell.length_b   1.000
_cell.length_c   1.000
_cell.angle_alpha   90.00
_cell.angle_beta   90.00
_cell.angle_gamma   90.00
#
_symmetry.space_group_name_H-M   'P 1'
#
loop_
_entity.id
_entity.type
_entity.pdbx_description
1 polymer ?
#
loop_
_entity_poly.entity_id
_entity_poly.type
_entity_poly.pdbx_seq_one_letter_code
_entity_poly.pdbx_strand_id
1 'polypeptide(L)'
;MSRIEYKNSGIFWQPFIPKSWHVTRLKYILKKLSREKGADDELLVCSNSGDIRKRGDSRLGLVANSNDIYQGVRSGDLLIHGMDTWHGAIAVSKFDGMCTPVVHVCDSSQNKEYVATYLRNMASQQIFKLISNGVRQNTSDFRSWDKLSRIPIPLPPLVEQEKIVSYLEDKTSKIDEVILAKEKQI
;
A
#
# COMPACT_ATOMS: atom_id res chain seq x y z
N MET A 1 -15.67 9.99 28.44
CA MET A 1 -14.93 9.20 27.42
C MET A 1 -14.80 7.78 27.94
N SER A 2 -15.33 6.79 27.25
CA SER A 2 -15.14 5.39 27.64
C SER A 2 -13.66 5.01 27.46
N ARG A 3 -13.08 4.37 28.47
CA ARG A 3 -11.70 3.91 28.45
C ARG A 3 -11.57 2.82 27.38
N ILE A 4 -10.67 3.01 26.42
CA ILE A 4 -10.38 1.98 25.40
C ILE A 4 -9.69 0.82 26.08
N GLU A 5 -10.26 -0.36 25.98
CA GLU A 5 -9.65 -1.60 26.46
C GLU A 5 -8.86 -2.27 25.35
N TYR A 6 -7.71 -2.81 25.68
CA TYR A 6 -6.79 -3.47 24.76
C TYR A 6 -6.73 -4.98 24.98
N LYS A 7 -6.35 -5.72 23.93
CA LYS A 7 -6.06 -7.15 23.96
C LYS A 7 -4.77 -7.45 23.19
N ASN A 8 -4.18 -8.60 23.47
CA ASN A 8 -3.06 -9.10 22.67
C ASN A 8 -3.53 -9.45 21.25
N SER A 9 -2.78 -8.98 20.26
CA SER A 9 -3.09 -9.21 18.84
C SER A 9 -2.52 -10.51 18.29
N GLY A 10 -1.46 -11.04 18.90
CA GLY A 10 -0.64 -12.10 18.35
C GLY A 10 0.31 -11.66 17.24
N ILE A 11 0.37 -10.38 16.92
CA ILE A 11 1.29 -9.79 15.93
C ILE A 11 2.48 -9.18 16.66
N PHE A 12 3.70 -9.67 16.43
CA PHE A 12 4.87 -9.25 17.22
C PHE A 12 5.22 -7.77 17.06
N TRP A 13 4.96 -7.17 15.90
CA TRP A 13 5.21 -5.73 15.65
C TRP A 13 4.05 -4.82 16.08
N GLN A 14 2.91 -5.40 16.46
CA GLN A 14 1.74 -4.70 16.98
C GLN A 14 1.09 -5.51 18.10
N PRO A 15 1.76 -5.68 19.24
CA PRO A 15 1.34 -6.66 20.27
C PRO A 15 -0.02 -6.34 20.91
N PHE A 16 -0.43 -5.09 20.93
CA PHE A 16 -1.69 -4.66 21.52
C PHE A 16 -2.58 -3.92 20.53
N ILE A 17 -3.86 -4.28 20.51
CA ILE A 17 -4.90 -3.62 19.71
C ILE A 17 -6.16 -3.40 20.56
N PRO A 18 -7.04 -2.44 20.24
CA PRO A 18 -8.33 -2.30 20.88
C PRO A 18 -9.11 -3.61 20.86
N LYS A 19 -9.86 -3.91 21.92
CA LYS A 19 -10.65 -5.15 22.01
C LYS A 19 -11.68 -5.30 20.87
N SER A 20 -12.19 -4.16 20.35
CA SER A 20 -13.12 -4.12 19.22
C SER A 20 -12.51 -4.53 17.90
N TRP A 21 -11.18 -4.47 17.76
CA TRP A 21 -10.48 -4.85 16.54
C TRP A 21 -10.27 -6.36 16.47
N HIS A 22 -10.18 -6.90 15.26
CA HIS A 22 -9.76 -8.28 15.07
C HIS A 22 -8.48 -8.34 14.22
N VAL A 23 -7.80 -9.48 14.24
CA VAL A 23 -6.65 -9.74 13.38
C VAL A 23 -7.10 -10.68 12.28
N THR A 24 -6.73 -10.32 11.06
CA THR A 24 -6.96 -11.13 9.87
C THR A 24 -5.70 -11.18 9.00
N ARG A 25 -5.73 -11.90 7.89
CA ARG A 25 -4.65 -11.91 6.90
C ARG A 25 -5.10 -11.18 5.64
N LEU A 26 -4.16 -10.57 4.92
CA LEU A 26 -4.45 -9.83 3.69
C LEU A 26 -5.29 -10.65 2.69
N LYS A 27 -5.04 -11.94 2.56
CA LYS A 27 -5.79 -12.84 1.65
C LYS A 27 -7.30 -12.91 1.91
N TYR A 28 -7.75 -12.55 3.11
CA TYR A 28 -9.18 -12.57 3.46
C TYR A 28 -9.86 -11.23 3.22
N ILE A 29 -9.10 -10.18 3.02
CA ILE A 29 -9.61 -8.83 2.79
C ILE A 29 -9.23 -8.25 1.44
N LEU A 30 -8.19 -8.79 0.78
CA LEU A 30 -7.76 -8.38 -0.55
C LEU A 30 -8.05 -9.46 -1.58
N LYS A 31 -8.62 -9.05 -2.70
CA LYS A 31 -8.76 -9.85 -3.91
C LYS A 31 -7.72 -9.36 -4.92
N LYS A 32 -6.71 -10.19 -5.23
CA LYS A 32 -5.80 -9.91 -6.33
C LYS A 32 -6.58 -9.94 -7.65
N LEU A 33 -6.42 -8.89 -8.43
CA LEU A 33 -7.03 -8.74 -9.74
C LEU A 33 -6.06 -9.22 -10.83
N SER A 34 -6.64 -9.74 -11.91
CA SER A 34 -5.97 -9.94 -13.18
C SER A 34 -6.86 -9.30 -14.23
N ARG A 35 -6.42 -8.18 -14.80
CA ARG A 35 -7.19 -7.41 -15.75
C ARG A 35 -6.32 -7.11 -16.96
N GLU A 36 -6.86 -7.32 -18.15
CA GLU A 36 -6.20 -6.90 -19.37
C GLU A 36 -6.06 -5.37 -19.40
N LYS A 37 -4.93 -4.89 -19.91
CA LYS A 37 -4.72 -3.48 -20.17
C LYS A 37 -5.56 -3.00 -21.33
N GLY A 38 -5.99 -1.75 -21.31
CA GLY A 38 -6.57 -1.09 -22.49
C GLY A 38 -5.49 -0.72 -23.52
N ALA A 39 -5.92 -0.46 -24.78
CA ALA A 39 -5.00 -0.09 -25.85
C ALA A 39 -4.27 1.23 -25.56
N ASP A 40 -4.98 2.17 -24.94
CA ASP A 40 -4.50 3.54 -24.64
C ASP A 40 -4.09 3.71 -23.16
N ASP A 41 -4.01 2.62 -22.40
CA ASP A 41 -3.64 2.68 -20.98
C ASP A 41 -2.19 3.18 -20.83
N GLU A 42 -2.00 4.29 -20.11
CA GLU A 42 -0.67 4.80 -19.76
C GLU A 42 -0.01 3.99 -18.66
N LEU A 43 1.31 3.90 -18.71
CA LEU A 43 2.07 3.20 -17.67
C LEU A 43 2.06 4.01 -16.37
N LEU A 44 1.61 3.34 -15.30
CA LEU A 44 1.59 3.87 -13.94
C LEU A 44 2.80 3.36 -13.16
N VAL A 45 3.37 4.23 -12.35
CA VAL A 45 4.47 3.92 -11.44
C VAL A 45 3.99 4.06 -10.01
N CYS A 46 4.13 2.99 -9.23
CA CYS A 46 3.94 3.01 -7.80
C CYS A 46 5.24 3.47 -7.13
N SER A 47 5.23 4.67 -6.59
CA SER A 47 6.40 5.34 -6.04
C SER A 47 6.71 4.88 -4.60
N ASN A 48 7.98 4.95 -4.21
CA ASN A 48 8.40 4.71 -2.83
C ASN A 48 7.85 5.75 -1.83
N SER A 49 7.40 6.91 -2.32
CA SER A 49 6.67 7.89 -1.50
C SER A 49 5.22 7.50 -1.19
N GLY A 50 4.74 6.37 -1.74
CA GLY A 50 3.37 5.88 -1.50
C GLY A 50 2.33 6.63 -2.32
N ASP A 51 2.68 7.04 -3.54
CA ASP A 51 1.79 7.64 -4.53
C ASP A 51 1.84 6.88 -5.86
N ILE A 52 0.80 7.06 -6.66
CA ILE A 52 0.73 6.55 -8.02
C ILE A 52 0.78 7.75 -8.96
N ARG A 53 1.63 7.66 -9.97
CA ARG A 53 1.73 8.68 -11.01
C ARG A 53 1.87 8.06 -12.39
N LYS A 54 1.43 8.78 -13.38
CA LYS A 54 1.67 8.46 -14.77
C LYS A 54 3.16 8.62 -15.06
N ARG A 55 3.73 7.67 -15.77
CA ARG A 55 5.16 7.68 -16.08
C ARG A 55 5.55 8.85 -17.00
N GLY A 56 4.68 9.19 -17.96
CA GLY A 56 5.01 10.17 -19.00
C GLY A 56 6.31 9.78 -19.72
N ASP A 57 7.13 10.79 -20.05
CA ASP A 57 8.44 10.61 -20.67
C ASP A 57 9.56 10.26 -19.67
N SER A 58 9.23 10.09 -18.39
CA SER A 58 10.21 9.75 -17.36
C SER A 58 10.78 8.35 -17.58
N ARG A 59 12.11 8.22 -17.50
CA ARG A 59 12.80 6.91 -17.52
C ARG A 59 12.78 6.23 -16.14
N LEU A 60 12.17 6.83 -15.13
CA LEU A 60 12.08 6.28 -13.78
C LEU A 60 11.06 5.13 -13.73
N GLY A 61 11.43 4.08 -13.01
CA GLY A 61 10.62 2.88 -12.80
C GLY A 61 10.97 1.73 -13.75
N LEU A 62 10.60 0.53 -13.33
CA LEU A 62 10.83 -0.69 -14.10
C LEU A 62 9.95 -0.73 -15.35
N VAL A 63 10.56 -1.04 -16.48
CA VAL A 63 9.89 -1.31 -17.76
C VAL A 63 10.01 -2.79 -18.05
N ALA A 64 8.90 -3.41 -18.43
CA ALA A 64 8.95 -4.76 -18.93
C ALA A 64 9.50 -4.78 -20.37
N ASN A 65 10.22 -5.84 -20.73
CA ASN A 65 10.81 -6.01 -22.06
C ASN A 65 9.74 -6.19 -23.16
N SER A 66 8.50 -6.49 -22.80
CA SER A 66 7.36 -6.63 -23.69
C SER A 66 6.13 -5.97 -23.08
N ASN A 67 5.40 -5.20 -23.88
CA ASN A 67 4.15 -4.57 -23.45
C ASN A 67 3.02 -5.60 -23.18
N ASP A 68 3.14 -6.81 -23.69
CA ASP A 68 2.10 -7.85 -23.57
C ASP A 68 1.90 -8.38 -22.17
N ILE A 69 2.88 -8.18 -21.28
CA ILE A 69 2.82 -8.65 -19.89
C ILE A 69 2.29 -7.62 -18.89
N TYR A 70 1.96 -6.41 -19.33
CA TYR A 70 1.37 -5.39 -18.45
C TYR A 70 -0.08 -5.77 -18.12
N GLN A 71 -0.51 -5.35 -16.93
CA GLN A 71 -1.88 -5.55 -16.45
C GLN A 71 -2.60 -4.21 -16.26
N GLY A 72 -3.92 -4.22 -16.47
CA GLY A 72 -4.75 -3.04 -16.34
C GLY A 72 -4.98 -2.65 -14.89
N VAL A 73 -4.99 -1.34 -14.65
CA VAL A 73 -5.29 -0.68 -13.37
C VAL A 73 -6.48 0.24 -13.59
N ARG A 74 -7.34 0.33 -12.59
CA ARG A 74 -8.42 1.33 -12.56
C ARG A 74 -8.32 2.18 -11.30
N SER A 75 -8.84 3.39 -11.40
CA SER A 75 -8.97 4.28 -10.25
C SER A 75 -9.68 3.57 -9.12
N GLY A 76 -9.16 3.68 -7.91
CA GLY A 76 -9.61 2.97 -6.73
C GLY A 76 -8.97 1.58 -6.52
N ASP A 77 -8.15 1.06 -7.41
CA ASP A 77 -7.39 -0.18 -7.16
C ASP A 77 -6.25 0.09 -6.17
N LEU A 78 -6.06 -0.84 -5.22
CA LEU A 78 -4.88 -0.83 -4.34
C LEU A 78 -3.70 -1.49 -5.07
N LEU A 79 -2.62 -0.75 -5.22
CA LEU A 79 -1.38 -1.21 -5.83
C LEU A 79 -0.32 -1.48 -4.76
N ILE A 80 0.31 -2.66 -4.81
CA ILE A 80 1.39 -3.07 -3.91
C ILE A 80 2.58 -3.54 -4.76
N HIS A 81 3.67 -2.77 -4.76
CA HIS A 81 4.86 -3.13 -5.53
C HIS A 81 5.64 -4.24 -4.83
N GLY A 82 5.62 -5.45 -5.38
CA GLY A 82 6.12 -6.65 -4.73
C GLY A 82 7.62 -6.66 -4.43
N MET A 83 8.42 -5.83 -5.09
CA MET A 83 9.86 -5.68 -4.82
C MET A 83 10.16 -4.50 -3.89
N ASP A 84 9.38 -3.43 -3.96
CA ASP A 84 9.63 -2.18 -3.24
C ASP A 84 8.68 -1.95 -2.06
N THR A 85 8.04 -3.01 -1.57
CA THR A 85 7.25 -2.98 -0.33
C THR A 85 8.05 -2.45 0.86
N TRP A 86 9.36 -2.74 0.91
CA TRP A 86 10.26 -2.23 1.97
C TRP A 86 10.39 -0.72 1.98
N HIS A 87 10.20 -0.10 0.82
CA HIS A 87 10.30 1.34 0.61
C HIS A 87 8.93 2.03 0.68
N GLY A 88 7.84 1.25 0.86
CA GLY A 88 6.50 1.81 0.97
C GLY A 88 5.82 2.10 -0.37
N ALA A 89 6.26 1.46 -1.46
CA ALA A 89 5.61 1.56 -2.78
C ALA A 89 4.23 0.87 -2.77
N ILE A 90 3.29 1.48 -2.07
CA ILE A 90 1.94 0.97 -1.80
C ILE A 90 0.98 2.15 -1.79
N ALA A 91 -0.03 2.16 -2.67
CA ALA A 91 -1.01 3.24 -2.74
C ALA A 91 -2.30 2.81 -3.44
N VAL A 92 -3.36 3.58 -3.24
CA VAL A 92 -4.59 3.45 -4.03
C VAL A 92 -4.47 4.33 -5.27
N SER A 93 -4.74 3.78 -6.44
CA SER A 93 -4.63 4.52 -7.69
C SER A 93 -5.75 5.55 -7.84
N LYS A 94 -5.40 6.75 -8.24
CA LYS A 94 -6.34 7.80 -8.69
C LYS A 94 -6.52 7.81 -10.21
N PHE A 95 -5.81 6.92 -10.91
CA PHE A 95 -5.75 6.89 -12.36
C PHE A 95 -6.12 5.51 -12.90
N ASP A 96 -6.75 5.50 -14.06
CA ASP A 96 -6.78 4.35 -14.95
C ASP A 96 -5.44 4.28 -15.69
N GLY A 97 -5.02 3.06 -16.03
CA GLY A 97 -3.78 2.82 -16.75
C GLY A 97 -3.33 1.37 -16.66
N MET A 98 -2.03 1.14 -16.83
CA MET A 98 -1.42 -0.18 -16.73
C MET A 98 -0.21 -0.17 -15.81
N CYS A 99 0.14 -1.32 -15.28
CA CYS A 99 1.36 -1.49 -14.47
C CYS A 99 2.09 -2.80 -14.81
N THR A 100 3.34 -2.88 -14.38
CA THR A 100 4.17 -4.08 -14.55
C THR A 100 3.64 -5.25 -13.70
N PRO A 101 3.91 -6.52 -14.07
CA PRO A 101 3.44 -7.70 -13.33
C PRO A 101 4.02 -7.81 -11.91
N VAL A 102 5.05 -7.06 -11.58
CA VAL A 102 5.64 -7.03 -10.24
C VAL A 102 4.75 -6.29 -9.23
N VAL A 103 3.81 -5.50 -9.72
CA VAL A 103 2.80 -4.81 -8.90
C VAL A 103 1.60 -5.71 -8.73
N HIS A 104 1.18 -5.93 -7.49
CA HIS A 104 -0.10 -6.57 -7.22
C HIS A 104 -1.21 -5.53 -7.31
N VAL A 105 -2.15 -5.73 -8.22
CA VAL A 105 -3.37 -4.94 -8.32
C VAL A 105 -4.45 -5.64 -7.49
N CYS A 106 -5.03 -4.94 -6.54
CA CYS A 106 -5.95 -5.53 -5.58
C CYS A 106 -7.24 -4.72 -5.43
N ASP A 107 -8.33 -5.43 -5.20
CA ASP A 107 -9.58 -4.86 -4.70
C ASP A 107 -9.84 -5.32 -3.26
N SER A 108 -10.73 -4.61 -2.56
CA SER A 108 -11.09 -4.91 -1.19
C SER A 108 -12.50 -4.41 -0.86
N SER A 109 -13.21 -5.14 0.01
CA SER A 109 -14.41 -4.66 0.69
C SER A 109 -14.10 -3.77 1.90
N GLN A 110 -12.83 -3.71 2.32
CA GLN A 110 -12.35 -2.84 3.37
C GLN A 110 -11.89 -1.49 2.79
N ASN A 111 -11.65 -0.51 3.66
CA ASN A 111 -11.09 0.77 3.24
C ASN A 111 -9.65 0.55 2.72
N LYS A 112 -9.45 0.73 1.42
CA LYS A 112 -8.17 0.47 0.75
C LYS A 112 -7.08 1.45 1.18
N GLU A 113 -7.43 2.69 1.53
CA GLU A 113 -6.48 3.67 2.06
C GLU A 113 -6.02 3.29 3.49
N TYR A 114 -6.91 2.72 4.31
CA TYR A 114 -6.50 2.16 5.60
C TYR A 114 -5.47 1.05 5.41
N VAL A 115 -5.75 0.10 4.50
CA VAL A 115 -4.82 -1.00 4.22
C VAL A 115 -3.48 -0.49 3.68
N ALA A 116 -3.51 0.43 2.71
CA ALA A 116 -2.31 1.05 2.15
C ALA A 116 -1.48 1.75 3.22
N THR A 117 -2.13 2.55 4.07
CA THR A 117 -1.47 3.30 5.15
C THR A 117 -0.86 2.36 6.19
N TYR A 118 -1.57 1.31 6.59
CA TYR A 118 -1.02 0.30 7.50
C TYR A 118 0.21 -0.38 6.92
N LEU A 119 0.17 -0.81 5.67
CA LEU A 119 1.31 -1.44 5.01
C LEU A 119 2.49 -0.46 4.84
N ARG A 120 2.25 0.81 4.50
CA ARG A 120 3.31 1.84 4.48
C ARG A 120 3.94 2.06 5.85
N ASN A 121 3.13 2.04 6.91
CA ASN A 121 3.65 2.10 8.28
C ASN A 121 4.55 0.90 8.60
N MET A 122 4.20 -0.32 8.17
CA MET A 122 5.07 -1.49 8.28
C MET A 122 6.41 -1.28 7.54
N ALA A 123 6.37 -0.65 6.37
CA ALA A 123 7.59 -0.32 5.60
C ALA A 123 8.47 0.66 6.37
N SER A 124 7.91 1.76 6.88
CA SER A 124 8.65 2.77 7.65
C SER A 124 9.29 2.21 8.92
N GLN A 125 8.64 1.24 9.57
CA GLN A 125 9.17 0.51 10.73
C GLN A 125 10.08 -0.66 10.36
N GLN A 126 10.43 -0.84 9.08
CA GLN A 126 11.30 -1.92 8.58
C GLN A 126 10.74 -3.34 8.81
N ILE A 127 9.44 -3.48 9.12
CA ILE A 127 8.81 -4.77 9.42
C ILE A 127 8.91 -5.73 8.22
N PHE A 128 8.71 -5.21 7.00
CA PHE A 128 8.86 -6.03 5.79
C PHE A 128 10.24 -6.68 5.68
N LYS A 129 11.30 -5.99 6.11
CA LYS A 129 12.65 -6.57 6.12
C LYS A 129 12.77 -7.71 7.14
N LEU A 130 12.14 -7.58 8.31
CA LEU A 130 12.17 -8.62 9.35
C LEU A 130 11.42 -9.89 8.96
N ILE A 131 10.31 -9.76 8.21
CA ILE A 131 9.47 -10.89 7.79
C ILE A 131 9.80 -11.42 6.39
N SER A 132 10.72 -10.78 5.68
CA SER A 132 11.19 -11.19 4.36
C SER A 132 12.34 -12.17 4.48
N ASN A 133 12.29 -13.26 3.71
CA ASN A 133 13.40 -14.19 3.55
C ASN A 133 14.29 -13.77 2.38
N GLY A 134 14.61 -12.48 2.25
CA GLY A 134 15.18 -11.82 1.10
C GLY A 134 16.22 -12.63 0.31
N VAL A 135 16.01 -12.74 -0.99
CA VAL A 135 16.87 -13.49 -1.92
C VAL A 135 18.00 -12.60 -2.46
N ARG A 136 17.89 -11.28 -2.31
CA ARG A 136 18.89 -10.28 -2.76
C ARG A 136 18.97 -9.11 -1.80
N GLN A 137 20.15 -8.52 -1.66
CA GLN A 137 20.30 -7.23 -1.00
C GLN A 137 19.37 -6.20 -1.68
N ASN A 138 18.55 -5.51 -0.87
CA ASN A 138 17.64 -4.44 -1.29
C ASN A 138 16.41 -4.82 -2.12
N THR A 139 15.99 -6.08 -2.19
CA THR A 139 14.71 -6.46 -2.80
C THR A 139 13.89 -7.34 -1.87
N SER A 140 12.59 -7.05 -1.76
CA SER A 140 11.67 -7.92 -1.01
C SER A 140 11.25 -9.13 -1.85
N ASP A 141 10.88 -10.22 -1.20
CA ASP A 141 10.36 -11.42 -1.85
C ASP A 141 8.83 -11.44 -1.95
N PHE A 142 8.18 -10.29 -1.71
CA PHE A 142 6.73 -10.13 -1.80
C PHE A 142 6.19 -10.01 -3.24
N ARG A 143 7.02 -10.29 -4.24
CA ARG A 143 6.55 -10.65 -5.59
C ARG A 143 5.64 -11.88 -5.55
N SER A 144 5.85 -12.78 -4.60
CA SER A 144 4.96 -13.89 -4.34
C SER A 144 3.70 -13.41 -3.63
N TRP A 145 2.56 -13.50 -4.33
CA TRP A 145 1.26 -13.22 -3.74
C TRP A 145 0.98 -14.09 -2.51
N ASP A 146 1.36 -15.37 -2.56
CA ASP A 146 1.17 -16.27 -1.42
C ASP A 146 1.85 -15.75 -0.15
N LYS A 147 3.08 -15.22 -0.26
CA LYS A 147 3.78 -14.64 0.88
C LYS A 147 3.15 -13.34 1.35
N LEU A 148 2.90 -12.40 0.44
CA LEU A 148 2.28 -11.11 0.75
C LEU A 148 0.91 -11.31 1.40
N SER A 149 0.09 -12.18 0.84
CA SER A 149 -1.29 -12.40 1.25
C SER A 149 -1.44 -13.03 2.65
N ARG A 150 -0.39 -13.63 3.19
CA ARG A 150 -0.36 -14.22 4.55
C ARG A 150 -0.04 -13.22 5.66
N ILE A 151 0.36 -12.01 5.32
CA ILE A 151 0.70 -10.98 6.32
C ILE A 151 -0.54 -10.68 7.17
N PRO A 152 -0.42 -10.77 8.51
CA PRO A 152 -1.50 -10.41 9.41
C PRO A 152 -1.65 -8.89 9.49
N ILE A 153 -2.90 -8.45 9.57
CA ILE A 153 -3.27 -7.05 9.72
C ILE A 153 -4.34 -6.91 10.82
N PRO A 154 -4.18 -5.95 11.75
CA PRO A 154 -5.26 -5.56 12.64
C PRO A 154 -6.34 -4.83 11.84
N LEU A 155 -7.58 -5.19 12.05
CA LEU A 155 -8.70 -4.68 11.28
C LEU A 155 -9.75 -4.07 12.21
N PRO A 156 -9.86 -2.73 12.26
CA PRO A 156 -10.96 -2.02 12.89
C PRO A 156 -12.29 -2.29 12.20
N PRO A 157 -13.43 -2.00 12.84
CA PRO A 157 -14.69 -1.82 12.13
C PRO A 157 -14.56 -0.78 11.00
N LEU A 158 -15.30 -0.94 9.89
CA LEU A 158 -15.15 -0.11 8.69
C LEU A 158 -15.27 1.39 8.97
N VAL A 159 -16.24 1.77 9.80
CA VAL A 159 -16.43 3.18 10.24
C VAL A 159 -15.20 3.74 10.97
N GLU A 160 -14.48 2.90 11.69
CA GLU A 160 -13.25 3.31 12.38
C GLU A 160 -12.06 3.40 11.41
N GLN A 161 -12.00 2.51 10.41
CA GLN A 161 -11.01 2.63 9.32
C GLN A 161 -11.15 3.98 8.59
N GLU A 162 -12.37 4.39 8.26
CA GLU A 162 -12.67 5.68 7.62
C GLU A 162 -12.22 6.87 8.49
N LYS A 163 -12.52 6.82 9.79
CA LYS A 163 -12.08 7.86 10.74
C LYS A 163 -10.56 7.95 10.86
N ILE A 164 -9.87 6.80 10.87
CA ILE A 164 -8.40 6.77 10.92
C ILE A 164 -7.83 7.41 9.66
N VAL A 165 -8.32 7.03 8.49
CA VAL A 165 -7.87 7.59 7.20
C VAL A 165 -8.08 9.10 7.17
N SER A 166 -9.31 9.57 7.44
CA SER A 166 -9.64 10.99 7.43
C SER A 166 -8.79 11.81 8.42
N TYR A 167 -8.54 11.26 9.61
CA TYR A 167 -7.67 11.90 10.60
C TYR A 167 -6.23 12.04 10.09
N LEU A 168 -5.69 10.98 9.47
CA LEU A 168 -4.32 10.99 8.95
C LEU A 168 -4.18 11.94 7.76
N GLU A 169 -5.17 11.97 6.85
CA GLU A 169 -5.20 12.90 5.72
C GLU A 169 -5.21 14.36 6.20
N ASP A 170 -6.05 14.72 7.19
CA ASP A 170 -6.06 16.07 7.78
C ASP A 170 -4.69 16.44 8.38
N LYS A 171 -4.05 15.50 9.11
CA LYS A 171 -2.75 15.76 9.71
C LYS A 171 -1.64 15.90 8.69
N THR A 172 -1.63 15.04 7.68
CA THR A 172 -0.62 15.07 6.62
C THR A 172 -0.73 16.35 5.81
N SER A 173 -1.94 16.74 5.41
CA SER A 173 -2.19 17.99 4.67
C SER A 173 -1.68 19.22 5.44
N LYS A 174 -1.94 19.29 6.75
CA LYS A 174 -1.44 20.40 7.59
C LYS A 174 0.09 20.43 7.69
N ILE A 175 0.73 19.27 7.73
CA ILE A 175 2.19 19.18 7.73
C ILE A 175 2.76 19.69 6.40
N ASP A 176 2.17 19.26 5.27
CA ASP A 176 2.58 19.67 3.94
C ASP A 176 2.42 21.19 3.74
N GLU A 177 1.32 21.78 4.23
CA GLU A 177 1.11 23.23 4.22
C GLU A 177 2.22 23.98 4.98
N VAL A 178 2.62 23.48 6.15
CA VAL A 178 3.69 24.09 6.95
C VAL A 178 5.04 23.97 6.24
N ILE A 179 5.34 22.83 5.61
CA ILE A 179 6.56 22.61 4.83
C ILE A 179 6.62 23.62 3.68
N LEU A 180 5.56 23.69 2.88
CA LEU A 180 5.46 24.60 1.74
C LEU A 180 5.58 26.08 2.15
N ALA A 181 5.00 26.46 3.30
CA ALA A 181 5.11 27.82 3.82
C ALA A 181 6.56 28.16 4.21
N LYS A 182 7.29 27.21 4.79
CA LYS A 182 8.70 27.39 5.16
C LYS A 182 9.64 27.44 3.96
N GLU A 183 9.42 26.59 2.96
CA GLU A 183 10.21 26.61 1.72
C GLU A 183 10.11 27.93 0.95
N LYS A 184 8.97 28.63 1.06
CA LYS A 184 8.78 29.96 0.46
C LYS A 184 9.49 31.10 1.22
N GLN A 185 9.99 30.83 2.44
CA GLN A 185 10.70 31.83 3.28
C GLN A 185 12.22 31.76 3.12
N ILE A 186 12.72 30.75 2.42
CA ILE A 186 14.14 30.53 2.11
C ILE A 186 14.42 31.06 0.69
#